data_fc0a5960d0b22b8e686fe21c77b1836f
#
_entry.id   fc0a5960d0b22b8e686fe21c77b1836f
#
_cell.length_a   1.000
_cell.length_b   1.000
_cell.length_c   1.000
_cell.angle_alpha   90.00
_cell.angle_beta   90.00
_cell.angle_gamma   90.00
#
_symmetry.space_group_name_H-M   'P 1'
#
loop_
_entity.id
_entity.type
_entity.pdbx_description
1 polymer ?
#
loop_
_entity_poly.entity_id
_entity_poly.type
_entity_poly.pdbx_seq_one_letter_code
_entity_poly.pdbx_strand_id
1 'polypeptide(L)'
;MKILAIQNRMGIGDTVIFLPYIKAISEKFKVPVSLLVKENSKADQFLNQSNYIDKIILLERSKKKESRHNGIVGFFKLAKDLKKHKFDKIFIFNSSLRFFLIARLSGIKDIYQYPLFKKNNQHIVQPAIDLIKKNLSVEINSNPEIQLNINLINNAILKFNIKNEELNILLGIGGSESSKRI
;
A
#
# COMPACT_ATOMS: atom_id res chain seq x y z
N MET A 1 -13.95 13.92 4.18
CA MET A 1 -13.48 12.68 4.85
C MET A 1 -12.12 12.30 4.29
N LYS A 2 -11.14 11.99 5.16
CA LYS A 2 -9.78 11.57 4.78
C LYS A 2 -9.52 10.16 5.30
N ILE A 3 -9.06 9.28 4.43
CA ILE A 3 -8.84 7.87 4.76
C ILE A 3 -7.37 7.53 4.57
N LEU A 4 -6.80 6.79 5.52
CA LEU A 4 -5.45 6.24 5.45
C LEU A 4 -5.50 4.72 5.32
N ALA A 5 -4.72 4.15 4.42
CA ALA A 5 -4.43 2.73 4.38
C ALA A 5 -2.96 2.48 4.76
N ILE A 6 -2.70 1.53 5.64
CA ILE A 6 -1.34 1.13 6.01
C ILE A 6 -1.04 -0.24 5.41
N GLN A 7 -0.09 -0.26 4.47
CA GLN A 7 0.50 -1.46 3.92
C GLN A 7 2.02 -1.40 4.17
N ASN A 8 2.51 -2.13 5.15
CA ASN A 8 3.90 -2.04 5.61
C ASN A 8 4.78 -3.22 5.19
N ARG A 9 4.32 -4.06 4.27
CA ARG A 9 5.12 -5.13 3.68
C ARG A 9 6.20 -4.55 2.78
N MET A 10 7.19 -5.36 2.43
CA MET A 10 8.34 -4.92 1.67
C MET A 10 8.20 -5.32 0.20
N GLY A 11 8.46 -4.36 -0.68
CA GLY A 11 8.54 -4.61 -2.12
C GLY A 11 7.36 -4.11 -2.93
N ILE A 12 7.58 -4.00 -4.23
CA ILE A 12 6.60 -3.54 -5.22
C ILE A 12 5.44 -4.53 -5.32
N GLY A 13 5.76 -5.84 -5.44
CA GLY A 13 4.75 -6.89 -5.58
C GLY A 13 3.77 -6.94 -4.41
N ASP A 14 4.27 -6.82 -3.17
CA ASP A 14 3.43 -6.73 -1.98
C ASP A 14 2.47 -5.53 -2.04
N THR A 15 2.93 -4.39 -2.57
CA THR A 15 2.08 -3.20 -2.71
C THR A 15 1.01 -3.42 -3.78
N VAL A 16 1.39 -3.96 -4.92
CA VAL A 16 0.47 -4.24 -6.04
C VAL A 16 -0.65 -5.20 -5.61
N ILE A 17 -0.34 -6.28 -4.90
CA ILE A 17 -1.33 -7.24 -4.39
C ILE A 17 -2.41 -6.59 -3.51
N PHE A 18 -2.09 -5.47 -2.83
CA PHE A 18 -3.04 -4.77 -1.96
C PHE A 18 -3.86 -3.69 -2.66
N LEU A 19 -3.55 -3.31 -3.91
CA LEU A 19 -4.28 -2.26 -4.64
C LEU A 19 -5.80 -2.51 -4.78
N PRO A 20 -6.29 -3.74 -5.04
CA PRO A 20 -7.73 -4.00 -5.12
C PRO A 20 -8.49 -3.61 -3.85
N TYR A 21 -7.89 -3.84 -2.68
CA TYR A 21 -8.52 -3.54 -1.39
C TYR A 21 -8.53 -2.04 -1.12
N ILE A 22 -7.47 -1.33 -1.52
CA ILE A 22 -7.38 0.13 -1.41
C ILE A 22 -8.40 0.79 -2.36
N LYS A 23 -8.51 0.28 -3.59
CA LYS A 23 -9.51 0.71 -4.58
C LYS A 23 -10.94 0.52 -4.04
N ALA A 24 -11.24 -0.66 -3.48
CA ALA A 24 -12.55 -0.95 -2.87
C ALA A 24 -12.89 0.01 -1.71
N ILE A 25 -11.92 0.41 -0.89
CA ILE A 25 -12.12 1.44 0.14
C ILE A 25 -12.47 2.78 -0.50
N SER A 26 -11.71 3.20 -1.51
CA SER A 26 -11.95 4.46 -2.23
C SER A 26 -13.34 4.51 -2.86
N GLU A 27 -13.74 3.46 -3.55
CA GLU A 27 -15.05 3.33 -4.20
C GLU A 27 -16.19 3.35 -3.19
N LYS A 28 -16.07 2.62 -2.07
CA LYS A 28 -17.09 2.60 -1.00
C LYS A 28 -17.34 3.96 -0.40
N PHE A 29 -16.28 4.71 -0.12
CA PHE A 29 -16.37 6.01 0.53
C PHE A 29 -16.40 7.18 -0.46
N LYS A 30 -16.24 6.93 -1.76
CA LYS A 30 -16.20 7.94 -2.85
C LYS A 30 -15.16 9.04 -2.61
N VAL A 31 -14.03 8.67 -2.03
CA VAL A 31 -12.87 9.55 -1.80
C VAL A 31 -11.57 8.79 -2.04
N PRO A 32 -10.53 9.44 -2.57
CA PRO A 32 -9.23 8.79 -2.71
C PRO A 32 -8.60 8.51 -1.33
N VAL A 33 -7.75 7.49 -1.28
CA VAL A 33 -7.15 6.95 -0.05
C VAL A 33 -5.68 7.35 0.01
N SER A 34 -5.23 7.92 1.13
CA SER A 34 -3.81 8.11 1.39
C SER A 34 -3.17 6.77 1.79
N LEU A 35 -1.98 6.48 1.31
CA LEU A 35 -1.31 5.20 1.51
C LEU A 35 0.00 5.37 2.28
N LEU A 36 0.12 4.71 3.45
CA LEU A 36 1.38 4.62 4.21
C LEU A 36 2.09 3.31 3.84
N VAL A 37 3.24 3.43 3.20
CA VAL A 37 4.06 2.32 2.70
C VAL A 37 5.53 2.51 3.03
N LYS A 38 6.32 1.44 2.98
CA LYS A 38 7.77 1.55 3.06
C LYS A 38 8.37 2.10 1.76
N GLU A 39 9.52 2.75 1.88
CA GLU A 39 10.26 3.32 0.75
C GLU A 39 10.57 2.30 -0.36
N ASN A 40 10.93 1.07 0.02
CA ASN A 40 11.24 0.02 -0.95
C ASN A 40 10.02 -0.55 -1.70
N SER A 41 8.81 -0.11 -1.38
CA SER A 41 7.61 -0.39 -2.18
C SER A 41 7.61 0.34 -3.53
N LYS A 42 8.38 1.45 -3.64
CA LYS A 42 8.42 2.33 -4.83
C LYS A 42 7.03 2.81 -5.29
N ALA A 43 6.08 2.83 -4.37
CA ALA A 43 4.69 3.20 -4.65
C ALA A 43 4.56 4.59 -5.28
N ASP A 44 5.41 5.52 -4.87
CA ASP A 44 5.55 6.87 -5.43
C ASP A 44 5.90 6.89 -6.92
N GLN A 45 6.51 5.82 -7.46
CA GLN A 45 6.91 5.76 -8.87
C GLN A 45 5.78 5.29 -9.80
N PHE A 46 4.83 4.50 -9.32
CA PHE A 46 3.80 3.91 -10.18
C PHE A 46 2.36 4.18 -9.75
N LEU A 47 2.11 4.77 -8.57
CA LEU A 47 0.75 5.07 -8.10
C LEU A 47 0.36 6.54 -8.19
N ASN A 48 1.26 7.44 -8.56
CA ASN A 48 0.97 8.88 -8.63
C ASN A 48 -0.16 9.27 -9.60
N GLN A 49 -0.55 8.37 -10.50
CA GLN A 49 -1.61 8.60 -11.48
C GLN A 49 -2.90 7.87 -11.16
N SER A 50 -2.93 7.13 -10.04
CA SER A 50 -4.12 6.39 -9.62
C SER A 50 -5.16 7.34 -9.06
N ASN A 51 -6.34 7.36 -9.66
CA ASN A 51 -7.45 8.23 -9.24
C ASN A 51 -8.03 7.89 -7.86
N TYR A 52 -7.76 6.68 -7.35
CA TYR A 52 -8.18 6.22 -6.02
C TYR A 52 -7.11 6.42 -4.94
N ILE A 53 -5.93 6.97 -5.28
CA ILE A 53 -4.86 7.32 -4.33
C ILE A 53 -4.78 8.84 -4.19
N ASP A 54 -4.89 9.34 -2.96
CA ASP A 54 -4.72 10.78 -2.63
C ASP A 54 -3.24 11.14 -2.55
N LYS A 55 -2.48 10.41 -1.74
CA LYS A 55 -1.05 10.61 -1.57
C LYS A 55 -0.34 9.39 -1.01
N ILE A 56 0.95 9.31 -1.28
CA ILE A 56 1.86 8.32 -0.72
C ILE A 56 2.60 8.95 0.46
N ILE A 57 2.54 8.29 1.63
CA ILE A 57 3.29 8.66 2.83
C ILE A 57 4.34 7.59 3.07
N LEU A 58 5.61 7.97 3.17
CA LEU A 58 6.69 7.02 3.36
C LEU A 58 6.89 6.67 4.83
N LEU A 59 6.86 5.38 5.13
CA LEU A 59 7.23 4.83 6.42
C LEU A 59 8.74 4.65 6.46
N GLU A 60 9.44 5.62 7.00
CA GLU A 60 10.89 5.60 7.19
C GLU A 60 11.27 4.65 8.33
N ARG A 61 11.12 3.34 8.10
CA ARG A 61 11.43 2.29 9.05
C ARG A 61 12.25 1.20 8.39
N SER A 62 13.51 1.15 8.74
CA SER A 62 14.47 0.18 8.21
C SER A 62 15.25 -0.51 9.33
N LYS A 63 16.10 -1.48 8.99
CA LYS A 63 17.04 -2.10 9.93
C LYS A 63 18.13 -1.11 10.40
N LYS A 64 18.33 0.00 9.73
CA LYS A 64 19.29 1.06 10.12
C LYS A 64 18.74 1.77 11.36
N LYS A 65 19.56 1.94 12.41
CA LYS A 65 19.15 2.56 13.69
C LYS A 65 18.63 3.99 13.53
N GLU A 66 19.10 4.73 12.56
CA GLU A 66 18.80 6.16 12.33
C GLU A 66 17.49 6.44 11.60
N SER A 67 16.72 5.41 11.23
CA SER A 67 15.45 5.64 10.53
C SER A 67 14.46 6.37 11.45
N ARG A 68 13.83 7.43 10.91
CA ARG A 68 12.95 8.38 11.62
C ARG A 68 11.84 7.72 12.45
N HIS A 69 11.29 6.60 11.96
CA HIS A 69 10.15 5.92 12.58
C HIS A 69 10.54 4.64 13.34
N ASN A 70 11.84 4.47 13.66
CA ASN A 70 12.33 3.32 14.43
C ASN A 70 12.19 3.56 15.95
N GLY A 71 12.11 2.44 16.70
CA GLY A 71 12.08 2.44 18.16
C GLY A 71 10.87 3.16 18.77
N ILE A 72 11.00 3.53 20.03
CA ILE A 72 9.95 4.23 20.80
C ILE A 72 9.82 5.68 20.32
N VAL A 73 10.94 6.37 20.12
CA VAL A 73 10.92 7.76 19.61
C VAL A 73 10.25 7.84 18.25
N GLY A 74 10.58 6.91 17.34
CA GLY A 74 9.97 6.84 16.02
C GLY A 74 8.48 6.50 16.04
N PHE A 75 8.01 5.80 17.08
CA PHE A 75 6.58 5.58 17.31
C PHE A 75 5.83 6.90 17.53
N PHE A 76 6.32 7.75 18.43
CA PHE A 76 5.69 9.06 18.70
C PHE A 76 5.85 10.03 17.52
N LYS A 77 7.00 10.00 16.82
CA LYS A 77 7.19 10.79 15.59
C LYS A 77 6.14 10.44 14.53
N LEU A 78 5.93 9.14 14.25
CA LEU A 78 4.94 8.72 13.28
C LEU A 78 3.51 9.12 13.70
N ALA A 79 3.17 8.96 14.98
CA ALA A 79 1.86 9.41 15.49
C ALA A 79 1.67 10.93 15.29
N LYS A 80 2.70 11.74 15.58
CA LYS A 80 2.68 13.20 15.38
C LYS A 80 2.55 13.56 13.90
N ASP A 81 3.25 12.84 13.02
CA ASP A 81 3.20 13.10 11.58
C ASP A 81 1.81 12.74 11.01
N LEU A 82 1.22 11.61 11.39
CA LEU A 82 -0.13 11.24 10.98
C LEU A 82 -1.20 12.20 11.52
N LYS A 83 -1.05 12.70 12.75
CA LYS A 83 -1.97 13.67 13.37
C LYS A 83 -2.12 14.95 12.54
N LYS A 84 -1.05 15.42 11.87
CA LYS A 84 -1.07 16.59 11.00
C LYS A 84 -2.02 16.44 9.81
N HIS A 85 -2.24 15.22 9.35
CA HIS A 85 -3.10 14.94 8.20
C HIS A 85 -4.59 14.91 8.53
N LYS A 86 -4.96 14.75 9.81
CA LYS A 86 -6.36 14.72 10.29
C LYS A 86 -7.19 13.67 9.56
N PHE A 87 -6.74 12.42 9.58
CA PHE A 87 -7.48 11.31 9.02
C PHE A 87 -8.69 10.96 9.89
N ASP A 88 -9.82 10.69 9.24
CA ASP A 88 -11.06 10.25 9.90
C ASP A 88 -11.06 8.74 10.13
N LYS A 89 -10.58 7.97 9.12
CA LYS A 89 -10.60 6.51 9.11
C LYS A 89 -9.22 5.95 8.74
N ILE A 90 -8.92 4.76 9.28
CA ILE A 90 -7.69 4.05 8.93
C ILE A 90 -7.95 2.56 8.72
N PHE A 91 -7.37 2.01 7.65
CA PHE A 91 -7.34 0.59 7.35
C PHE A 91 -5.92 0.05 7.49
N ILE A 92 -5.70 -0.89 8.41
CA ILE A 92 -4.37 -1.42 8.76
C ILE A 92 -4.29 -2.87 8.30
N PHE A 93 -3.59 -3.12 7.20
CA PHE A 93 -3.41 -4.45 6.60
C PHE A 93 -2.33 -5.29 7.31
N ASN A 94 -2.35 -5.29 8.62
CA ASN A 94 -1.51 -6.14 9.47
C ASN A 94 -2.07 -6.23 10.89
N SER A 95 -1.52 -7.17 11.71
CA SER A 95 -1.93 -7.41 13.11
C SER A 95 -1.04 -6.69 14.12
N SER A 96 -0.43 -5.55 13.76
CA SER A 96 0.52 -4.86 14.61
C SER A 96 -0.15 -3.93 15.64
N LEU A 97 -0.03 -4.26 16.92
CA LEU A 97 -0.46 -3.39 18.01
C LEU A 97 0.17 -1.99 17.91
N ARG A 98 1.41 -1.90 17.42
CA ARG A 98 2.10 -0.62 17.22
C ARG A 98 1.30 0.33 16.33
N PHE A 99 0.81 -0.14 15.17
CA PHE A 99 0.04 0.73 14.26
C PHE A 99 -1.33 1.08 14.81
N PHE A 100 -1.96 0.18 15.55
CA PHE A 100 -3.20 0.48 16.27
C PHE A 100 -3.01 1.64 17.24
N LEU A 101 -1.98 1.56 18.11
CA LEU A 101 -1.68 2.60 19.09
C LEU A 101 -1.28 3.93 18.41
N ILE A 102 -0.50 3.89 17.32
CA ILE A 102 -0.16 5.07 16.53
C ILE A 102 -1.43 5.74 16.00
N ALA A 103 -2.38 4.97 15.46
CA ALA A 103 -3.64 5.50 14.96
C ALA A 103 -4.45 6.19 16.07
N ARG A 104 -4.56 5.57 17.24
CA ARG A 104 -5.22 6.17 18.41
C ARG A 104 -4.56 7.47 18.85
N LEU A 105 -3.24 7.49 18.99
CA LEU A 105 -2.49 8.69 19.38
C LEU A 105 -2.55 9.80 18.32
N SER A 106 -2.74 9.44 17.06
CA SER A 106 -2.96 10.42 15.98
C SER A 106 -4.35 11.04 16.00
N GLY A 107 -5.26 10.57 16.87
CA GLY A 107 -6.62 11.06 16.99
C GLY A 107 -7.60 10.42 15.98
N ILE A 108 -7.21 9.35 15.30
CA ILE A 108 -8.08 8.64 14.35
C ILE A 108 -9.07 7.77 15.16
N LYS A 109 -10.36 7.98 14.93
CA LYS A 109 -11.43 7.31 15.70
C LYS A 109 -11.79 5.96 15.10
N ASP A 110 -11.97 5.88 13.80
CA ASP A 110 -12.43 4.69 13.07
C ASP A 110 -11.23 3.89 12.58
N ILE A 111 -10.90 2.81 13.32
CA ILE A 111 -9.75 1.96 13.05
C ILE A 111 -10.22 0.57 12.64
N TYR A 112 -9.91 0.18 11.41
CA TYR A 112 -10.16 -1.13 10.83
C TYR A 112 -8.83 -1.87 10.67
N GLN A 113 -8.68 -3.02 11.33
CA GLN A 113 -7.41 -3.76 11.39
C GLN A 113 -7.64 -5.27 11.40
N TYR A 114 -6.63 -6.02 10.98
CA TYR A 114 -6.58 -7.47 11.22
C TYR A 114 -6.61 -7.78 12.72
N PRO A 115 -7.17 -8.93 13.14
CA PRO A 115 -7.16 -9.35 14.54
C PRO A 115 -5.74 -9.34 15.11
N LEU A 116 -5.55 -8.66 16.26
CA LEU A 116 -4.21 -8.39 16.83
C LEU A 116 -3.46 -9.65 17.26
N PHE A 117 -4.17 -10.69 17.71
CA PHE A 117 -3.56 -11.87 18.33
C PHE A 117 -3.80 -13.16 17.56
N LYS A 118 -4.42 -13.09 16.38
CA LYS A 118 -4.68 -14.26 15.56
C LYS A 118 -3.51 -14.50 14.60
N LYS A 119 -2.79 -15.63 14.76
CA LYS A 119 -1.89 -16.13 13.73
C LYS A 119 -2.72 -16.55 12.52
N ASN A 120 -2.54 -15.88 11.40
CA ASN A 120 -3.16 -16.29 10.15
C ASN A 120 -2.19 -17.22 9.40
N ASN A 121 -2.54 -18.49 9.32
CA ASN A 121 -1.89 -19.46 8.42
C ASN A 121 -2.51 -19.41 7.01
N GLN A 122 -3.22 -18.31 6.68
CA GLN A 122 -3.91 -18.13 5.42
C GLN A 122 -3.01 -17.40 4.41
N HIS A 123 -3.35 -17.54 3.13
CA HIS A 123 -2.72 -16.75 2.06
C HIS A 123 -2.83 -15.25 2.37
N ILE A 124 -1.80 -14.49 1.99
CA ILE A 124 -1.63 -13.06 2.32
C ILE A 124 -2.86 -12.18 2.01
N VAL A 125 -3.61 -12.51 0.97
CA VAL A 125 -4.79 -11.73 0.53
C VAL A 125 -6.05 -12.04 1.33
N GLN A 126 -6.17 -13.24 1.91
CA GLN A 126 -7.39 -13.64 2.60
C GLN A 126 -7.74 -12.72 3.79
N PRO A 127 -6.80 -12.34 4.68
CA PRO A 127 -7.09 -11.38 5.73
C PRO A 127 -7.51 -10.00 5.21
N ALA A 128 -7.04 -9.59 4.02
CA ALA A 128 -7.44 -8.33 3.41
C ALA A 128 -8.90 -8.41 2.90
N ILE A 129 -9.25 -9.52 2.23
CA ILE A 129 -10.62 -9.80 1.81
C ILE A 129 -11.55 -9.78 3.01
N ASP A 130 -11.21 -10.51 4.08
CA ASP A 130 -12.02 -10.61 5.28
C ASP A 130 -12.21 -9.24 5.96
N LEU A 131 -11.13 -8.43 6.04
CA LEU A 131 -11.21 -7.08 6.60
C LEU A 131 -12.19 -6.20 5.82
N ILE A 132 -12.10 -6.20 4.50
CA ILE A 132 -12.95 -5.36 3.65
C ILE A 132 -14.40 -5.87 3.64
N LYS A 133 -14.62 -7.16 3.44
CA LYS A 133 -15.97 -7.75 3.48
C LYS A 133 -16.67 -7.48 4.80
N LYS A 134 -15.99 -7.72 5.92
CA LYS A 134 -16.55 -7.52 7.27
C LYS A 134 -16.95 -6.08 7.55
N ASN A 135 -16.16 -5.11 7.10
CA ASN A 135 -16.34 -3.70 7.49
C ASN A 135 -17.03 -2.85 6.43
N LEU A 136 -16.97 -3.24 5.17
CA LEU A 136 -17.54 -2.44 4.07
C LEU A 136 -18.72 -3.11 3.37
N SER A 137 -18.93 -4.42 3.58
CA SER A 137 -19.98 -5.22 2.93
C SER A 137 -19.93 -5.08 1.39
N VAL A 138 -18.73 -5.12 0.82
CA VAL A 138 -18.50 -5.06 -0.63
C VAL A 138 -17.83 -6.33 -1.12
N GLU A 139 -18.17 -6.76 -2.33
CA GLU A 139 -17.40 -7.76 -3.04
C GLU A 139 -16.18 -7.13 -3.69
N ILE A 140 -15.08 -7.88 -3.75
CA ILE A 140 -13.79 -7.40 -4.23
C ILE A 140 -13.37 -8.24 -5.42
N ASN A 141 -13.15 -7.59 -6.55
CA ASN A 141 -12.31 -8.17 -7.59
C ASN A 141 -10.85 -8.06 -7.11
N SER A 142 -10.23 -9.19 -6.79
CA SER A 142 -8.87 -9.23 -6.25
C SER A 142 -7.76 -9.11 -7.31
N ASN A 143 -8.11 -8.87 -8.57
CA ASN A 143 -7.12 -8.63 -9.62
C ASN A 143 -6.53 -7.22 -9.47
N PRO A 144 -5.20 -7.08 -9.29
CA PRO A 144 -4.59 -5.77 -9.17
C PRO A 144 -4.53 -5.07 -10.54
N GLU A 145 -4.87 -3.79 -10.53
CA GLU A 145 -4.78 -2.92 -11.71
C GLU A 145 -3.91 -1.71 -11.38
N ILE A 146 -2.98 -1.40 -12.27
CA ILE A 146 -2.17 -0.18 -12.22
C ILE A 146 -2.65 0.75 -13.34
N GLN A 147 -3.09 1.94 -12.96
CA GLN A 147 -3.47 2.96 -13.92
C GLN A 147 -2.20 3.61 -14.49
N LEU A 148 -2.04 3.52 -15.81
CA LEU A 148 -0.93 4.10 -16.53
C LEU A 148 -1.39 5.29 -17.37
N ASN A 149 -0.57 6.33 -17.43
CA ASN A 149 -0.79 7.45 -18.31
C ASN A 149 -0.48 7.03 -19.77
N ILE A 150 -1.34 7.46 -20.69
CA ILE A 150 -1.16 7.14 -22.11
C ILE A 150 0.19 7.64 -22.66
N ASN A 151 0.68 8.77 -22.17
CA ASN A 151 2.00 9.29 -22.59
C ASN A 151 3.14 8.37 -22.15
N LEU A 152 3.05 7.75 -20.94
CA LEU A 152 4.04 6.79 -20.47
C LEU A 152 4.00 5.50 -21.31
N ILE A 153 2.81 5.06 -21.72
CA ILE A 153 2.62 3.91 -22.60
C ILE A 153 3.26 4.21 -23.96
N ASN A 154 2.93 5.36 -24.57
CA ASN A 154 3.47 5.75 -25.86
C ASN A 154 5.00 5.91 -25.82
N ASN A 155 5.54 6.51 -24.76
CA ASN A 155 6.99 6.63 -24.58
C ASN A 155 7.66 5.25 -24.45
N ALA A 156 7.05 4.30 -23.75
CA ALA A 156 7.57 2.94 -23.65
C ALA A 156 7.53 2.22 -24.99
N ILE A 157 6.42 2.34 -25.75
CA ILE A 157 6.28 1.78 -27.11
C ILE A 157 7.42 2.29 -28.00
N LEU A 158 7.63 3.61 -28.02
CA LEU A 158 8.70 4.21 -28.84
C LEU A 158 10.10 3.78 -28.36
N LYS A 159 10.35 3.84 -27.05
CA LYS A 159 11.66 3.55 -26.47
C LYS A 159 12.10 2.10 -26.70
N PHE A 160 11.16 1.17 -26.62
CA PHE A 160 11.45 -0.26 -26.73
C PHE A 160 11.06 -0.85 -28.09
N ASN A 161 10.64 0.00 -29.03
CA ASN A 161 10.19 -0.41 -30.38
C ASN A 161 9.13 -1.54 -30.33
N ILE A 162 8.15 -1.38 -29.43
CA ILE A 162 7.08 -2.37 -29.24
C ILE A 162 6.12 -2.26 -30.43
N LYS A 163 5.91 -3.34 -31.13
CA LYS A 163 4.96 -3.42 -32.24
C LYS A 163 3.74 -4.24 -31.80
N ASN A 164 2.56 -3.66 -31.89
CA ASN A 164 1.32 -4.31 -31.43
C ASN A 164 0.94 -5.56 -32.24
N GLU A 165 1.42 -5.66 -33.48
CA GLU A 165 1.14 -6.76 -34.40
C GLU A 165 2.16 -7.90 -34.31
N GLU A 166 3.22 -7.72 -33.53
CA GLU A 166 4.29 -8.71 -33.38
C GLU A 166 4.26 -9.33 -31.96
N LEU A 167 4.81 -10.54 -31.83
CA LEU A 167 4.99 -11.19 -30.54
C LEU A 167 6.07 -10.44 -29.75
N ASN A 168 5.64 -9.79 -28.66
CA ASN A 168 6.55 -9.12 -27.73
C ASN A 168 6.83 -10.04 -26.53
N ILE A 169 8.10 -10.34 -26.26
CA ILE A 169 8.53 -11.17 -25.14
C ILE A 169 9.28 -10.30 -24.13
N LEU A 170 8.77 -10.20 -22.91
CA LEU A 170 9.43 -9.52 -21.80
C LEU A 170 10.11 -10.55 -20.89
N LEU A 171 11.45 -10.43 -20.75
CA LEU A 171 12.23 -11.27 -19.86
C LEU A 171 12.56 -10.52 -18.57
N GLY A 172 12.05 -11.02 -17.45
CA GLY A 172 12.37 -10.53 -16.11
C GLY A 172 13.58 -11.26 -15.53
N ILE A 173 14.78 -10.75 -15.78
CA ILE A 173 16.05 -11.39 -15.40
C ILE A 173 16.60 -10.94 -14.02
N GLY A 174 15.88 -10.12 -13.27
CA GLY A 174 16.34 -9.53 -12.03
C GLY A 174 15.45 -9.83 -10.82
N GLY A 175 16.04 -9.84 -9.63
CA GLY A 175 15.35 -9.94 -8.35
C GLY A 175 15.91 -8.97 -7.31
N SER A 176 15.13 -8.68 -6.25
CA SER A 176 15.52 -7.75 -5.18
C SER A 176 16.59 -8.30 -4.26
N GLU A 177 16.80 -9.61 -4.22
CA GLU A 177 17.82 -10.28 -3.41
C GLU A 177 18.90 -10.87 -4.31
N SER A 178 20.14 -10.91 -3.81
CA SER A 178 21.29 -11.46 -4.56
C SER A 178 21.08 -12.92 -4.95
N SER A 179 20.37 -13.71 -4.12
CA SER A 179 20.00 -15.10 -4.40
C SER A 179 18.96 -15.27 -5.52
N LYS A 180 18.30 -14.19 -5.94
CA LYS A 180 17.27 -14.18 -6.99
C LYS A 180 17.75 -13.53 -8.30
N ARG A 181 19.02 -13.22 -8.39
CA ARG A 181 19.66 -12.70 -9.61
C ARG A 181 20.28 -13.85 -10.37
N ILE A 182 19.96 -13.96 -11.63
CA ILE A 182 20.59 -14.86 -12.58
C ILE A 182 21.88 -14.20 -13.08
#